data_9e23ec7bb8678c13753d0aa79bb7431f
#
_entry.id   9e23ec7bb8678c13753d0aa79bb7431f
#
_cell.length_a   1.000
_cell.length_b   1.000
_cell.length_c   1.000
_cell.angle_alpha   90.00
_cell.angle_beta   90.00
_cell.angle_gamma   90.00
#
_symmetry.space_group_name_H-M   'P 1'
#
loop_
_entity.id
_entity.type
_entity.pdbx_description
1 polymer ?
#
loop_
_entity_poly.entity_id
_entity_poly.type
_entity_poly.pdbx_seq_one_letter_code
_entity_poly.pdbx_strand_id
1 'polypeptide(L)'
;MKTKLLLTSALLALSSGAAMADGAALYLEKTCIACHGKDAKKPLTAAYPRLAGQNAAYAEAQMLDIKNGVRTNGSSAAMKGVMHLVSEAEIKELALYLSKIK
;
A
#
# COMPACT_ATOMS: atom_id res chain seq x y z
N MET A 1 4.88 29.18 -35.26
CA MET A 1 5.57 27.93 -35.52
C MET A 1 6.44 27.46 -34.38
N LYS A 2 7.19 28.37 -33.81
CA LYS A 2 8.14 28.01 -32.73
C LYS A 2 7.49 27.73 -31.38
N THR A 3 6.27 28.19 -31.21
CA THR A 3 5.52 28.04 -29.97
C THR A 3 5.06 26.61 -29.70
N LYS A 4 5.05 25.72 -30.68
CA LYS A 4 4.54 24.38 -30.55
C LYS A 4 5.36 23.53 -29.59
N LEU A 5 6.64 23.78 -29.47
CA LEU A 5 7.53 22.98 -28.61
C LEU A 5 7.27 23.19 -27.13
N LEU A 6 6.82 24.37 -26.75
CA LEU A 6 6.58 24.71 -25.35
C LEU A 6 5.42 23.94 -24.75
N LEU A 7 4.39 23.67 -25.54
CA LEU A 7 3.22 22.93 -25.07
C LEU A 7 3.52 21.47 -24.72
N THR A 8 4.44 20.88 -25.46
CA THR A 8 4.81 19.49 -25.22
C THR A 8 5.45 19.29 -23.85
N SER A 9 6.30 20.23 -23.45
CA SER A 9 6.97 20.12 -22.15
C SER A 9 6.00 20.18 -20.98
N ALA A 10 4.98 21.01 -21.09
CA ALA A 10 3.97 21.13 -20.03
C ALA A 10 3.19 19.84 -19.81
N LEU A 11 2.87 19.13 -20.88
CA LEU A 11 2.14 17.87 -20.79
C LEU A 11 2.94 16.78 -20.08
N LEU A 12 4.24 16.72 -20.32
CA LEU A 12 5.10 15.74 -19.66
C LEU A 12 5.15 15.95 -18.15
N ALA A 13 5.22 17.20 -17.73
CA ALA A 13 5.25 17.51 -16.30
C ALA A 13 3.97 17.06 -15.60
N LEU A 14 2.82 17.23 -16.21
CA LEU A 14 1.55 16.81 -15.66
C LEU A 14 1.44 15.28 -15.55
N SER A 15 1.94 14.58 -16.54
CA SER A 15 1.92 13.12 -16.54
C SER A 15 2.71 12.53 -15.37
N SER A 16 3.85 13.13 -15.05
CA SER A 16 4.68 12.68 -13.93
C SER A 16 3.93 12.77 -12.60
N GLY A 17 3.17 13.85 -12.40
CA GLY A 17 2.42 14.05 -11.16
C GLY A 17 1.26 13.07 -10.98
N ALA A 18 0.76 12.48 -12.05
CA ALA A 18 -0.38 11.57 -12.01
C ALA A 18 -0.01 10.12 -11.69
N ALA A 19 1.27 9.82 -11.54
CA ALA A 19 1.74 8.44 -11.41
C ALA A 19 1.69 7.87 -9.99
N MET A 20 1.19 8.63 -9.01
CA MET A 20 1.14 8.17 -7.62
C MET A 20 0.01 7.14 -7.42
N ALA A 21 0.36 6.02 -6.83
CA ALA A 21 -0.60 4.95 -6.58
C ALA A 21 -1.55 5.32 -5.43
N ASP A 22 -2.80 4.88 -5.56
CA ASP A 22 -3.84 5.06 -4.55
C ASP A 22 -3.83 3.87 -3.60
N GLY A 23 -3.83 4.12 -2.30
CA GLY A 23 -3.84 3.07 -1.27
C GLY A 23 -5.04 2.13 -1.36
N ALA A 24 -6.22 2.66 -1.66
CA ALA A 24 -7.41 1.83 -1.83
C ALA A 24 -7.26 0.85 -3.00
N ALA A 25 -6.73 1.33 -4.13
CA ALA A 25 -6.48 0.48 -5.30
C ALA A 25 -5.40 -0.56 -5.00
N LEU A 26 -4.34 -0.16 -4.30
CA LEU A 26 -3.26 -1.07 -3.90
C LEU A 26 -3.77 -2.18 -2.99
N TYR A 27 -4.69 -1.87 -2.08
CA TYR A 27 -5.27 -2.85 -1.18
C TYR A 27 -5.91 -4.02 -1.95
N LEU A 28 -6.56 -3.71 -3.06
CA LEU A 28 -7.15 -4.71 -3.95
C LEU A 28 -6.09 -5.39 -4.81
N GLU A 29 -5.25 -4.60 -5.48
CA GLU A 29 -4.23 -5.11 -6.41
C GLU A 29 -3.24 -6.05 -5.76
N LYS A 30 -2.80 -5.72 -4.55
CA LYS A 30 -1.81 -6.51 -3.83
C LYS A 30 -2.44 -7.62 -2.99
N THR A 31 -3.73 -7.88 -3.19
CA THR A 31 -4.49 -8.97 -2.58
C THR A 31 -4.64 -8.89 -1.05
N CYS A 32 -4.43 -7.72 -0.46
CA CYS A 32 -4.63 -7.51 0.97
C CYS A 32 -6.04 -7.92 1.40
N ILE A 33 -7.02 -7.61 0.56
CA ILE A 33 -8.44 -7.92 0.78
C ILE A 33 -8.70 -9.41 1.03
N ALA A 34 -7.92 -10.30 0.41
CA ALA A 34 -8.15 -11.73 0.50
C ALA A 34 -8.01 -12.28 1.93
N CYS A 35 -7.09 -11.72 2.70
CA CYS A 35 -6.83 -12.17 4.06
C CYS A 35 -7.36 -11.20 5.12
N HIS A 36 -7.33 -9.91 4.86
CA HIS A 36 -7.70 -8.89 5.85
C HIS A 36 -9.14 -8.39 5.74
N GLY A 37 -9.85 -8.82 4.71
CA GLY A 37 -11.27 -8.50 4.53
C GLY A 37 -11.49 -7.23 3.72
N LYS A 38 -12.74 -7.04 3.30
CA LYS A 38 -13.14 -5.97 2.39
C LYS A 38 -12.78 -4.58 2.92
N ASP A 39 -13.04 -4.34 4.21
CA ASP A 39 -12.80 -3.04 4.83
C ASP A 39 -11.63 -3.11 5.82
N ALA A 40 -10.82 -4.15 5.74
CA ALA A 40 -9.71 -4.40 6.68
C ALA A 40 -10.19 -4.54 8.14
N LYS A 41 -11.48 -4.80 8.35
CA LYS A 41 -12.10 -4.92 9.68
C LYS A 41 -12.40 -6.34 10.10
N LYS A 42 -12.66 -7.21 9.13
CA LYS A 42 -13.04 -8.59 9.38
C LYS A 42 -12.10 -9.52 8.63
N PRO A 43 -10.97 -9.87 9.23
CA PRO A 43 -10.03 -10.77 8.56
C PRO A 43 -10.63 -12.15 8.34
N LEU A 44 -10.07 -12.88 7.39
CA LEU A 44 -10.54 -14.21 7.02
C LEU A 44 -10.51 -15.18 8.18
N THR A 45 -9.49 -15.11 9.02
CA THR A 45 -9.35 -15.93 10.23
C THR A 45 -8.89 -15.07 11.40
N ALA A 46 -9.06 -15.59 12.62
CA ALA A 46 -8.59 -14.92 13.82
C ALA A 46 -7.07 -14.78 13.88
N ALA A 47 -6.34 -15.55 13.07
CA ALA A 47 -4.88 -15.48 13.01
C ALA A 47 -4.37 -14.22 12.29
N TYR A 48 -5.22 -13.59 11.49
CA TYR A 48 -4.85 -12.39 10.74
C TYR A 48 -5.35 -11.13 11.46
N PRO A 49 -4.54 -10.08 11.54
CA PRO A 49 -4.95 -8.90 12.28
C PRO A 49 -5.96 -8.05 11.54
N ARG A 50 -6.78 -7.35 12.31
CA ARG A 50 -7.58 -6.25 11.80
C ARG A 50 -6.64 -5.07 11.52
N LEU A 51 -6.78 -4.43 10.38
CA LEU A 51 -5.90 -3.34 9.97
C LEU A 51 -6.55 -1.96 9.97
N ALA A 52 -7.89 -1.91 9.89
CA ALA A 52 -8.62 -0.65 9.79
C ALA A 52 -8.35 0.27 10.98
N GLY A 53 -8.06 1.53 10.69
CA GLY A 53 -7.86 2.56 11.71
C GLY A 53 -6.51 2.52 12.40
N GLN A 54 -5.58 1.70 11.93
CA GLN A 54 -4.25 1.61 12.51
C GLN A 54 -3.45 2.88 12.24
N ASN A 55 -2.60 3.26 13.19
CA ASN A 55 -1.70 4.39 13.03
C ASN A 55 -0.82 4.18 11.79
N ALA A 56 -0.74 5.18 10.92
CA ALA A 56 -0.04 5.05 9.64
C ALA A 56 1.44 4.74 9.82
N ALA A 57 2.13 5.43 10.72
CA ALA A 57 3.55 5.20 10.95
C ALA A 57 3.81 3.79 11.48
N TYR A 58 2.94 3.31 12.37
CA TYR A 58 3.05 1.95 12.90
C TYR A 58 2.81 0.92 11.80
N ALA A 59 1.76 1.09 11.00
CA ALA A 59 1.44 0.17 9.92
C ALA A 59 2.57 0.10 8.89
N GLU A 60 3.14 1.24 8.54
CA GLU A 60 4.26 1.32 7.62
C GLU A 60 5.46 0.55 8.16
N ALA A 61 5.84 0.79 9.42
CA ALA A 61 6.96 0.13 10.06
C ALA A 61 6.75 -1.39 10.11
N GLN A 62 5.54 -1.85 10.44
CA GLN A 62 5.25 -3.28 10.50
C GLN A 62 5.32 -3.94 9.13
N MET A 63 4.79 -3.31 8.10
CA MET A 63 4.87 -3.83 6.75
C MET A 63 6.31 -3.91 6.25
N LEU A 64 7.12 -2.91 6.54
CA LEU A 64 8.54 -2.93 6.20
C LEU A 64 9.28 -4.04 6.93
N ASP A 65 9.00 -4.22 8.21
CA ASP A 65 9.63 -5.27 9.02
C ASP A 65 9.28 -6.67 8.50
N ILE A 66 8.05 -6.87 8.08
CA ILE A 66 7.64 -8.15 7.47
C ILE A 66 8.36 -8.33 6.14
N LYS A 67 8.36 -7.31 5.30
CA LYS A 67 9.00 -7.35 3.98
C LYS A 67 10.49 -7.68 4.09
N ASN A 68 11.16 -7.10 5.06
CA ASN A 68 12.60 -7.24 5.25
C ASN A 68 13.01 -8.44 6.13
N GLY A 69 12.02 -9.21 6.61
CA GLY A 69 12.30 -10.40 7.41
C GLY A 69 12.67 -10.11 8.85
N VAL A 70 12.42 -8.90 9.34
CA VAL A 70 12.67 -8.52 10.72
C VAL A 70 11.54 -9.00 11.63
N ARG A 71 10.29 -8.90 11.16
CA ARG A 71 9.15 -9.44 11.88
C ARG A 71 8.79 -10.81 11.32
N THR A 72 8.90 -11.84 12.16
CA THR A 72 8.71 -13.24 11.73
C THR A 72 7.70 -14.04 12.56
N ASN A 73 7.11 -13.44 13.58
CA ASN A 73 6.19 -14.13 14.49
C ASN A 73 4.83 -14.45 13.83
N GLY A 74 4.16 -15.45 14.35
CA GLY A 74 2.82 -15.84 13.88
C GLY A 74 2.79 -16.14 12.39
N SER A 75 1.80 -15.59 11.70
CA SER A 75 1.60 -15.79 10.26
C SER A 75 2.41 -14.81 9.39
N SER A 76 3.39 -14.14 9.96
CA SER A 76 4.22 -13.17 9.22
C SER A 76 4.92 -13.77 8.00
N ALA A 77 5.26 -15.06 8.05
CA ALA A 77 5.89 -15.74 6.92
C ALA A 77 5.00 -15.70 5.67
N ALA A 78 3.71 -15.94 5.83
CA ALA A 78 2.76 -15.88 4.72
C ALA A 78 2.64 -14.44 4.20
N MET A 79 2.57 -13.48 5.10
CA MET A 79 2.47 -12.07 4.75
C MET A 79 3.73 -11.56 4.05
N LYS A 80 4.89 -12.12 4.37
CA LYS A 80 6.15 -11.77 3.71
C LYS A 80 6.09 -12.04 2.21
N GLY A 81 5.44 -13.13 1.81
CA GLY A 81 5.26 -13.47 0.41
C GLY A 81 4.47 -12.39 -0.34
N VAL A 82 3.45 -11.82 0.30
CA VAL A 82 2.67 -10.72 -0.26
C VAL A 82 3.50 -9.43 -0.28
N MET A 83 4.17 -9.12 0.81
CA MET A 83 4.96 -7.90 0.93
C MET A 83 6.12 -7.84 -0.05
N HIS A 84 6.56 -8.99 -0.54
CA HIS A 84 7.59 -9.06 -1.57
C HIS A 84 7.16 -8.35 -2.86
N LEU A 85 5.86 -8.30 -3.11
CA LEU A 85 5.27 -7.70 -4.30
C LEU A 85 4.95 -6.21 -4.12
N VAL A 86 5.21 -5.66 -2.95
CA VAL A 86 4.82 -4.28 -2.59
C VAL A 86 6.08 -3.45 -2.37
N SER A 87 6.21 -2.34 -3.09
CA SER A 87 7.35 -1.43 -2.93
C SER A 87 7.23 -0.62 -1.64
N GLU A 88 8.32 -0.02 -1.20
CA GLU A 88 8.30 0.84 -0.01
C GLU A 88 7.37 2.04 -0.17
N ALA A 89 7.34 2.64 -1.36
CA ALA A 89 6.43 3.74 -1.65
C ALA A 89 4.97 3.29 -1.56
N GLU A 90 4.68 2.11 -2.07
CA GLU A 90 3.33 1.52 -2.01
C GLU A 90 2.94 1.18 -0.58
N ILE A 91 3.87 0.72 0.23
CA ILE A 91 3.65 0.45 1.66
C ILE A 91 3.18 1.73 2.35
N LYS A 92 3.82 2.84 2.06
CA LYS A 92 3.46 4.13 2.65
C LYS A 92 2.02 4.53 2.28
N GLU A 93 1.65 4.36 1.02
CA GLU A 93 0.30 4.65 0.55
C GLU A 93 -0.74 3.73 1.20
N LEU A 94 -0.42 2.44 1.33
CA LEU A 94 -1.29 1.49 2.02
C LEU A 94 -1.49 1.86 3.49
N ALA A 95 -0.41 2.23 4.17
CA ALA A 95 -0.48 2.62 5.57
C ALA A 95 -1.37 3.84 5.77
N LEU A 96 -1.26 4.82 4.90
CA LEU A 96 -2.10 6.02 4.94
C LEU A 96 -3.58 5.67 4.70
N TYR A 97 -3.85 4.84 3.72
CA TYR A 97 -5.20 4.37 3.43
C TYR A 97 -5.82 3.68 4.64
N LEU A 98 -5.11 2.71 5.22
CA LEU A 98 -5.60 1.94 6.37
C LEU A 98 -5.90 2.84 7.56
N SER A 99 -5.08 3.85 7.80
CA SER A 99 -5.25 4.77 8.93
C SER A 99 -6.53 5.58 8.86
N LYS A 100 -7.08 5.76 7.67
CA LYS A 100 -8.28 6.57 7.44
C LYS A 100 -9.57 5.78 7.49
N ILE A 101 -9.51 4.47 7.57
CA ILE A 101 -10.69 3.62 7.63
C ILE A 101 -11.29 3.70 9.03
N LYS A 102 -12.55 4.05 9.13
CA LYS A 102 -13.28 4.08 10.40
C LYS A 102 -14.10 2.81 10.56
#